data_e0f3868db3d5e3977d98957f217760c4
#
_entry.id   e0f3868db3d5e3977d98957f217760c4
#
_cell.length_a   1.000
_cell.length_b   1.000
_cell.length_c   1.000
_cell.angle_alpha   90.00
_cell.angle_beta   90.00
_cell.angle_gamma   90.00
#
_symmetry.space_group_name_H-M   'P 1'
#
loop_
_entity.id
_entity.type
_entity.pdbx_description
1 polymer ?
#
loop_
_entity_poly.entity_id
_entity_poly.type
_entity_poly.pdbx_seq_one_letter_code
_entity_poly.pdbx_strand_id
1 'polypeptide(L)'
;RQRTRPFDFQRKIHNMSHPDIPGFIERIRAVTEEYDAIFTVAEVGGDDAEAEMKAFTQGDNRLNSAYGFNFLYADRLTPSLVCAALAEWPDEEGLGWPSWAFENHDAPRAVSRWCAPKDRDLFARMKMLLLASLRGNIILYQGEELGLTQVDIPFEQLQDPEAIANWPQTLGRDG
;
A
#
# COMPACT_ATOMS: atom_id res chain seq x y z
N ARG A 1 -7.12 -5.47 12.72
CA ARG A 1 -5.86 -5.54 13.48
C ARG A 1 -6.08 -5.00 14.88
N GLN A 2 -5.57 -5.66 15.92
CA GLN A 2 -5.67 -5.15 17.30
C GLN A 2 -4.71 -3.97 17.45
N ARG A 3 -5.21 -2.82 17.92
CA ARG A 3 -4.38 -1.65 18.20
C ARG A 3 -3.57 -1.90 19.47
N THR A 4 -2.26 -1.82 19.36
CA THR A 4 -1.33 -2.13 20.45
C THR A 4 -0.39 -0.97 20.78
N ARG A 5 -0.16 -0.07 19.83
CA ARG A 5 0.78 1.04 19.98
C ARG A 5 0.04 2.34 20.34
N PRO A 6 0.63 3.23 21.16
CA PRO A 6 0.03 4.54 21.47
C PRO A 6 -0.34 5.34 20.22
N PHE A 7 0.45 5.23 19.17
CA PHE A 7 0.21 5.84 17.86
C PHE A 7 -1.14 5.42 17.23
N ASP A 8 -1.56 4.17 17.41
CA ASP A 8 -2.78 3.63 16.81
C ASP A 8 -4.06 4.14 17.48
N PHE A 9 -3.93 4.77 18.65
CA PHE A 9 -5.04 5.36 19.41
C PHE A 9 -5.22 6.87 19.17
N GLN A 10 -4.36 7.47 18.36
CA GLN A 10 -4.42 8.90 18.06
C GLN A 10 -5.22 9.16 16.78
N ARG A 11 -6.03 10.21 16.81
CA ARG A 11 -6.63 10.79 15.58
C ARG A 11 -5.67 11.82 15.01
N LYS A 12 -5.32 11.65 13.77
CA LYS A 12 -4.30 12.48 13.08
C LYS A 12 -4.95 13.59 12.25
N ILE A 13 -5.87 14.34 12.86
CA ILE A 13 -6.71 15.34 12.19
C ILE A 13 -5.95 16.56 11.65
N HIS A 14 -4.68 16.73 12.02
CA HIS A 14 -3.85 17.85 11.57
C HIS A 14 -2.80 17.50 10.53
N ASN A 15 -2.60 16.21 10.25
CA ASN A 15 -1.55 15.74 9.35
C ASN A 15 -1.97 14.62 8.40
N MET A 16 -3.17 14.08 8.56
CA MET A 16 -3.76 13.11 7.62
C MET A 16 -5.17 13.57 7.27
N SER A 17 -5.55 13.43 6.01
CA SER A 17 -6.88 13.80 5.48
C SER A 17 -7.26 15.28 5.75
N HIS A 18 -6.26 16.15 5.89
CA HIS A 18 -6.53 17.57 6.13
C HIS A 18 -7.03 18.23 4.84
N PRO A 19 -8.05 19.12 4.89
CA PRO A 19 -8.62 19.77 3.70
C PRO A 19 -7.63 20.54 2.82
N ASP A 20 -6.53 21.01 3.39
CA ASP A 20 -5.51 21.78 2.68
C ASP A 20 -4.50 20.90 1.91
N ILE A 21 -4.50 19.56 2.13
CA ILE A 21 -3.55 18.65 1.48
C ILE A 21 -3.64 18.71 -0.04
N PRO A 22 -4.81 18.67 -0.69
CA PRO A 22 -4.89 18.76 -2.14
C PRO A 22 -4.21 20.02 -2.71
N GLY A 23 -4.46 21.18 -2.13
CA GLY A 23 -3.82 22.43 -2.56
C GLY A 23 -2.31 22.45 -2.32
N PHE A 24 -1.82 21.77 -1.29
CA PHE A 24 -0.38 21.58 -1.08
C PHE A 24 0.24 20.66 -2.13
N ILE A 25 -0.45 19.59 -2.52
CA ILE A 25 -0.02 18.66 -3.57
C ILE A 25 0.04 19.37 -4.93
N GLU A 26 -0.91 20.23 -5.25
CA GLU A 26 -0.89 21.05 -6.47
C GLU A 26 0.36 21.96 -6.53
N ARG A 27 0.80 22.49 -5.40
CA ARG A 27 2.05 23.24 -5.32
C ARG A 27 3.29 22.37 -5.51
N ILE A 28 3.28 21.14 -4.98
CA ILE A 28 4.36 20.17 -5.26
C ILE A 28 4.39 19.84 -6.74
N ARG A 29 3.24 19.59 -7.35
CA ARG A 29 3.14 19.31 -8.78
C ARG A 29 3.70 20.45 -9.62
N ALA A 30 3.34 21.69 -9.32
CA ALA A 30 3.85 22.86 -10.04
C ALA A 30 5.39 22.94 -10.01
N VAL A 31 6.01 22.59 -8.88
CA VAL A 31 7.48 22.53 -8.79
C VAL A 31 8.05 21.38 -9.62
N THR A 32 7.42 20.18 -9.56
CA THR A 32 7.95 19.02 -10.33
C THR A 32 7.81 19.20 -11.84
N GLU A 33 6.87 20.01 -12.31
CA GLU A 33 6.70 20.33 -13.74
C GLU A 33 7.78 21.27 -14.30
N GLU A 34 8.57 21.90 -13.44
CA GLU A 34 9.76 22.64 -13.86
C GLU A 34 10.91 21.73 -14.33
N TYR A 35 10.79 20.43 -14.13
CA TYR A 35 11.82 19.43 -14.42
C TYR A 35 11.30 18.38 -15.40
N ASP A 36 12.14 17.94 -16.31
CA ASP A 36 11.77 16.88 -17.26
C ASP A 36 11.69 15.52 -16.58
N ALA A 37 10.71 14.73 -17.02
CA ALA A 37 10.56 13.29 -16.69
C ALA A 37 10.44 12.96 -15.19
N ILE A 38 9.84 13.83 -14.39
CA ILE A 38 9.53 13.53 -12.99
C ILE A 38 8.23 12.75 -12.89
N PHE A 39 8.27 11.60 -12.20
CA PHE A 39 7.11 10.84 -11.81
C PHE A 39 6.96 10.86 -10.29
N THR A 40 5.78 11.25 -9.81
CA THR A 40 5.49 11.37 -8.39
C THR A 40 4.56 10.27 -7.93
N VAL A 41 4.88 9.65 -6.79
CA VAL A 41 4.05 8.64 -6.15
C VAL A 41 3.91 8.95 -4.67
N ALA A 42 2.70 8.77 -4.14
CA ALA A 42 2.41 8.85 -2.71
C ALA A 42 2.04 7.48 -2.15
N GLU A 43 2.46 7.23 -0.93
CA GLU A 43 1.92 6.19 -0.08
C GLU A 43 0.86 6.81 0.81
N VAL A 44 -0.38 6.36 0.68
CA VAL A 44 -1.51 6.98 1.37
C VAL A 44 -2.22 6.00 2.30
N GLY A 45 -2.44 6.48 3.51
CA GLY A 45 -3.28 5.85 4.51
C GLY A 45 -4.38 6.82 4.94
N GLY A 46 -5.13 6.45 5.93
CA GLY A 46 -6.22 7.27 6.45
C GLY A 46 -7.42 6.41 6.80
N ASP A 47 -8.51 7.06 7.18
CA ASP A 47 -9.77 6.37 7.48
C ASP A 47 -10.44 5.85 6.20
N ASP A 48 -10.19 6.50 5.06
CA ASP A 48 -10.66 6.12 3.71
C ASP A 48 -9.50 6.29 2.72
N ALA A 49 -8.74 5.21 2.54
CA ALA A 49 -7.54 5.21 1.70
C ALA A 49 -7.86 5.47 0.22
N GLU A 50 -9.00 5.01 -0.28
CA GLU A 50 -9.43 5.25 -1.66
C GLU A 50 -9.75 6.71 -1.91
N ALA A 51 -10.50 7.33 -1.02
CA ALA A 51 -10.80 8.76 -1.12
C ALA A 51 -9.51 9.60 -1.08
N GLU A 52 -8.55 9.22 -0.23
CA GLU A 52 -7.23 9.85 -0.16
C GLU A 52 -6.44 9.66 -1.47
N MET A 53 -6.37 8.45 -2.01
CA MET A 53 -5.68 8.17 -3.28
C MET A 53 -6.26 9.03 -4.42
N LYS A 54 -7.60 9.13 -4.50
CA LYS A 54 -8.30 10.00 -5.47
C LYS A 54 -7.94 11.46 -5.24
N ALA A 55 -8.01 11.94 -4.01
CA ALA A 55 -7.67 13.32 -3.66
C ALA A 55 -6.22 13.67 -4.00
N PHE A 56 -5.30 12.70 -3.95
CA PHE A 56 -3.88 12.90 -4.28
C PHE A 56 -3.58 12.86 -5.78
N THR A 57 -4.45 12.23 -6.60
CA THR A 57 -4.17 11.98 -8.03
C THR A 57 -5.22 12.56 -8.98
N GLN A 58 -6.32 13.10 -8.47
CA GLN A 58 -7.42 13.61 -9.28
C GLN A 58 -6.98 14.79 -10.16
N GLY A 59 -7.49 14.81 -11.41
CA GLY A 59 -7.17 15.84 -12.38
C GLY A 59 -5.79 15.68 -12.98
N ASP A 60 -5.21 16.77 -13.47
CA ASP A 60 -3.91 16.82 -14.14
C ASP A 60 -2.85 17.59 -13.35
N ASN A 61 -3.24 18.25 -12.28
CA ASN A 61 -2.40 19.14 -11.48
C ASN A 61 -1.99 18.57 -10.11
N ARG A 62 -2.18 17.27 -9.89
CA ARG A 62 -1.79 16.56 -8.65
C ARG A 62 -0.73 15.51 -8.95
N LEU A 63 -0.49 14.58 -8.01
CA LEU A 63 0.53 13.56 -8.19
C LEU A 63 0.17 12.58 -9.31
N ASN A 64 1.17 11.98 -9.93
CA ASN A 64 0.98 11.01 -11.00
C ASN A 64 0.38 9.70 -10.48
N SER A 65 0.67 9.33 -9.24
CA SER A 65 0.30 8.05 -8.66
C SER A 65 0.18 8.14 -7.15
N ALA A 66 -0.71 7.32 -6.61
CA ALA A 66 -0.80 7.04 -5.17
C ALA A 66 -1.22 5.58 -4.98
N TYR A 67 -0.70 4.93 -3.94
CA TYR A 67 -1.13 3.59 -3.57
C TYR A 67 -1.54 3.53 -2.10
N GLY A 68 -2.53 2.71 -1.83
CA GLY A 68 -3.07 2.47 -0.50
C GLY A 68 -2.84 1.04 -0.03
N PHE A 69 -3.40 0.73 1.13
CA PHE A 69 -3.11 -0.49 1.87
C PHE A 69 -4.15 -1.61 1.71
N ASN A 70 -5.11 -1.49 0.79
CA ASN A 70 -6.22 -2.44 0.66
C ASN A 70 -5.77 -3.89 0.49
N PHE A 71 -4.80 -4.13 -0.39
CA PHE A 71 -4.24 -5.46 -0.58
C PHE A 71 -3.15 -5.79 0.43
N LEU A 72 -2.40 -4.78 0.90
CA LEU A 72 -1.26 -4.99 1.78
C LEU A 72 -1.64 -5.62 3.11
N TYR A 73 -2.81 -5.26 3.65
CA TYR A 73 -3.29 -5.78 4.94
C TYR A 73 -4.47 -6.73 4.81
N ALA A 74 -4.81 -7.17 3.61
CA ALA A 74 -5.86 -8.16 3.41
C ALA A 74 -5.40 -9.54 3.91
N ASP A 75 -6.25 -10.19 4.71
CA ASP A 75 -5.99 -11.54 5.21
C ASP A 75 -6.05 -12.60 4.11
N ARG A 76 -6.81 -12.33 3.06
CA ARG A 76 -7.01 -13.24 1.93
C ARG A 76 -7.17 -12.47 0.63
N LEU A 77 -6.57 -12.99 -0.43
CA LEU A 77 -6.85 -12.57 -1.79
C LEU A 77 -8.11 -13.29 -2.28
N THR A 78 -9.19 -12.55 -2.48
CA THR A 78 -10.48 -13.09 -2.94
C THR A 78 -10.98 -12.32 -4.17
N PRO A 79 -11.78 -12.95 -5.06
CA PRO A 79 -12.40 -12.22 -6.16
C PRO A 79 -13.23 -11.02 -5.70
N SER A 80 -13.94 -11.13 -4.58
CA SER A 80 -14.74 -10.03 -4.04
C SER A 80 -13.90 -8.84 -3.61
N LEU A 81 -12.73 -9.06 -2.99
CA LEU A 81 -11.79 -8.00 -2.64
C LEU A 81 -11.29 -7.28 -3.90
N VAL A 82 -10.90 -8.03 -4.92
CA VAL A 82 -10.42 -7.47 -6.19
C VAL A 82 -11.52 -6.66 -6.88
N CYS A 83 -12.72 -7.22 -6.98
CA CYS A 83 -13.87 -6.52 -7.58
C CYS A 83 -14.23 -5.25 -6.82
N ALA A 84 -14.21 -5.30 -5.47
CA ALA A 84 -14.48 -4.12 -4.65
C ALA A 84 -13.42 -3.02 -4.88
N ALA A 85 -12.13 -3.38 -4.87
CA ALA A 85 -11.05 -2.43 -5.13
C ALA A 85 -11.15 -1.78 -6.52
N LEU A 86 -11.48 -2.57 -7.56
CA LEU A 86 -11.66 -2.04 -8.91
C LEU A 86 -12.93 -1.18 -9.06
N ALA A 87 -14.01 -1.51 -8.35
CA ALA A 87 -15.25 -0.74 -8.39
C ALA A 87 -15.10 0.69 -7.84
N GLU A 88 -14.14 0.91 -6.95
CA GLU A 88 -13.80 2.24 -6.44
C GLU A 88 -13.18 3.16 -7.53
N TRP A 89 -12.69 2.57 -8.63
CA TRP A 89 -12.01 3.27 -9.70
C TRP A 89 -12.72 3.05 -11.04
N PRO A 90 -13.93 3.61 -11.24
CA PRO A 90 -14.61 3.55 -12.53
C PRO A 90 -13.76 4.26 -13.59
N ASP A 91 -14.02 3.93 -14.85
CA ASP A 91 -13.31 4.52 -15.99
C ASP A 91 -13.92 5.89 -16.33
N GLU A 92 -13.64 6.86 -15.45
CA GLU A 92 -14.11 8.24 -15.58
C GLU A 92 -12.93 9.18 -15.71
N GLU A 93 -13.02 10.11 -16.66
CA GLU A 93 -12.00 11.12 -16.88
C GLU A 93 -11.85 12.03 -15.64
N GLY A 94 -10.62 12.30 -15.26
CA GLY A 94 -10.31 13.19 -14.12
C GLY A 94 -10.45 12.58 -12.73
N LEU A 95 -10.86 11.32 -12.62
CA LEU A 95 -11.00 10.64 -11.32
C LEU A 95 -9.65 10.29 -10.67
N GLY A 96 -8.56 10.32 -11.44
CA GLY A 96 -7.24 9.85 -11.03
C GLY A 96 -6.93 8.45 -11.58
N TRP A 97 -5.80 7.90 -11.16
CA TRP A 97 -5.31 6.61 -11.66
C TRP A 97 -4.82 5.74 -10.52
N PRO A 98 -5.39 4.55 -10.31
CA PRO A 98 -5.03 3.69 -9.20
C PRO A 98 -3.62 3.12 -9.34
N SER A 99 -3.02 2.79 -8.20
CA SER A 99 -1.78 2.02 -8.14
C SER A 99 -1.95 0.88 -7.15
N TRP A 100 -1.51 -0.30 -7.54
CA TRP A 100 -1.73 -1.55 -6.83
C TRP A 100 -0.42 -2.09 -6.29
N ALA A 101 -0.39 -2.43 -5.01
CA ALA A 101 0.71 -3.09 -4.34
C ALA A 101 0.16 -4.29 -3.53
N PHE A 102 0.69 -5.48 -3.78
CA PHE A 102 0.37 -6.66 -2.98
C PHE A 102 1.38 -6.89 -1.85
N GLU A 103 2.57 -6.35 -2.01
CA GLU A 103 3.67 -6.41 -1.04
C GLU A 103 4.36 -5.05 -0.93
N ASN A 104 4.92 -4.78 0.23
CA ASN A 104 5.90 -3.73 0.48
C ASN A 104 6.77 -4.10 1.69
N HIS A 105 7.63 -3.21 2.13
CA HIS A 105 8.53 -3.45 3.27
C HIS A 105 7.81 -3.48 4.63
N ASP A 106 6.58 -2.96 4.71
CA ASP A 106 5.78 -2.88 5.95
C ASP A 106 4.78 -4.04 6.10
N ALA A 107 4.54 -4.81 5.05
CA ALA A 107 3.60 -5.92 5.05
C ALA A 107 4.32 -7.26 4.86
N PRO A 108 3.87 -8.33 5.55
CA PRO A 108 4.40 -9.66 5.30
C PRO A 108 4.23 -10.07 3.84
N ARG A 109 5.13 -10.90 3.33
CA ARG A 109 5.10 -11.38 1.94
C ARG A 109 3.75 -12.00 1.58
N ALA A 110 3.17 -11.61 0.44
CA ALA A 110 1.82 -12.00 0.03
C ALA A 110 1.67 -13.52 -0.11
N VAL A 111 2.67 -14.21 -0.64
CA VAL A 111 2.66 -15.68 -0.71
C VAL A 111 2.57 -16.33 0.68
N SER A 112 3.19 -15.73 1.69
CA SER A 112 3.12 -16.23 3.07
C SER A 112 1.78 -15.92 3.74
N ARG A 113 1.14 -14.79 3.38
CA ARG A 113 -0.16 -14.39 3.91
C ARG A 113 -1.32 -15.16 3.29
N TRP A 114 -1.25 -15.43 1.98
CA TRP A 114 -2.42 -15.82 1.19
C TRP A 114 -2.37 -17.27 0.70
N CYS A 115 -1.23 -17.96 0.79
CA CYS A 115 -1.05 -19.25 0.15
C CYS A 115 -0.55 -20.33 1.10
N ALA A 116 -1.07 -21.55 0.93
CA ALA A 116 -0.47 -22.71 1.59
C ALA A 116 0.92 -23.02 0.97
N PRO A 117 1.91 -23.45 1.77
CA PRO A 117 3.29 -23.65 1.30
C PRO A 117 3.41 -24.57 0.07
N LYS A 118 2.54 -25.59 -0.02
CA LYS A 118 2.52 -26.56 -1.13
C LYS A 118 2.15 -25.95 -2.49
N ASP A 119 1.41 -24.84 -2.50
CA ASP A 119 0.87 -24.21 -3.70
C ASP A 119 1.66 -22.94 -4.09
N ARG A 120 2.75 -22.67 -3.40
CA ARG A 120 3.50 -21.39 -3.50
C ARG A 120 3.84 -20.99 -4.93
N ASP A 121 4.43 -21.87 -5.70
CA ASP A 121 4.95 -21.52 -7.04
C ASP A 121 3.82 -21.19 -8.03
N LEU A 122 2.72 -21.94 -7.97
CA LEU A 122 1.53 -21.67 -8.79
C LEU A 122 0.84 -20.38 -8.34
N PHE A 123 0.73 -20.19 -7.03
CA PHE A 123 0.12 -19.00 -6.47
C PHE A 123 0.94 -17.75 -6.79
N ALA A 124 2.27 -17.79 -6.68
CA ALA A 124 3.13 -16.67 -7.01
C ALA A 124 2.93 -16.22 -8.46
N ARG A 125 2.88 -17.16 -9.41
CA ARG A 125 2.63 -16.88 -10.84
C ARG A 125 1.23 -16.30 -11.06
N MET A 126 0.20 -16.89 -10.44
CA MET A 126 -1.18 -16.41 -10.53
C MET A 126 -1.30 -14.99 -9.96
N LYS A 127 -0.70 -14.74 -8.80
CA LYS A 127 -0.69 -13.44 -8.15
C LYS A 127 -0.03 -12.38 -9.05
N MET A 128 1.12 -12.69 -9.65
CA MET A 128 1.80 -11.78 -10.58
C MET A 128 0.97 -11.50 -11.84
N LEU A 129 0.34 -12.53 -12.40
CA LEU A 129 -0.55 -12.36 -13.55
C LEU A 129 -1.74 -11.45 -13.17
N LEU A 130 -2.34 -11.68 -12.02
CA LEU A 130 -3.43 -10.84 -11.52
C LEU A 130 -2.96 -9.39 -11.36
N LEU A 131 -1.87 -9.14 -10.64
CA LEU A 131 -1.35 -7.79 -10.42
C LEU A 131 -1.10 -7.06 -11.76
N ALA A 132 -0.47 -7.74 -12.72
CA ALA A 132 -0.19 -7.19 -14.05
C ALA A 132 -1.44 -6.98 -14.93
N SER A 133 -2.57 -7.61 -14.59
CA SER A 133 -3.82 -7.49 -15.36
C SER A 133 -4.79 -6.46 -14.78
N LEU A 134 -4.54 -5.94 -13.58
CA LEU A 134 -5.37 -4.89 -12.99
C LEU A 134 -5.19 -3.57 -13.74
N ARG A 135 -6.29 -2.86 -13.97
CA ARG A 135 -6.23 -1.50 -14.51
C ARG A 135 -5.58 -0.57 -13.49
N GLY A 136 -4.46 0.05 -13.85
CA GLY A 136 -3.71 0.93 -12.95
C GLY A 136 -2.20 0.74 -13.10
N ASN A 137 -1.45 1.44 -12.27
CA ASN A 137 -0.03 1.18 -12.10
C ASN A 137 0.18 0.01 -11.15
N ILE A 138 1.27 -0.69 -11.30
CA ILE A 138 1.69 -1.72 -10.35
C ILE A 138 2.95 -1.28 -9.62
N ILE A 139 2.98 -1.53 -8.32
CA ILE A 139 4.18 -1.37 -7.49
C ILE A 139 4.62 -2.77 -7.11
N LEU A 140 5.75 -3.16 -7.67
CA LEU A 140 6.32 -4.48 -7.48
C LEU A 140 7.42 -4.43 -6.42
N TYR A 141 7.18 -5.11 -5.31
CA TYR A 141 8.20 -5.21 -4.26
C TYR A 141 9.28 -6.21 -4.65
N GLN A 142 10.54 -5.85 -4.44
CA GLN A 142 11.68 -6.68 -4.79
C GLN A 142 11.55 -8.11 -4.27
N GLY A 143 11.67 -9.10 -5.17
CA GLY A 143 11.52 -10.52 -4.89
C GLY A 143 10.08 -11.03 -4.90
N GLU A 144 9.10 -10.17 -5.09
CA GLU A 144 7.70 -10.55 -5.25
C GLU A 144 7.49 -11.40 -6.50
N GLU A 145 8.18 -11.08 -7.58
CA GLU A 145 8.21 -11.82 -8.85
C GLU A 145 8.77 -13.24 -8.69
N LEU A 146 9.64 -13.45 -7.72
CA LEU A 146 10.22 -14.75 -7.39
C LEU A 146 9.38 -15.56 -6.40
N GLY A 147 8.31 -14.97 -5.87
CA GLY A 147 7.50 -15.60 -4.82
C GLY A 147 8.27 -15.79 -3.51
N LEU A 148 9.13 -14.82 -3.14
CA LEU A 148 9.83 -14.88 -1.87
C LEU A 148 8.84 -14.93 -0.70
N THR A 149 9.16 -15.77 0.28
CA THR A 149 8.35 -15.93 1.49
C THR A 149 8.83 -15.01 2.61
N GLN A 150 7.95 -14.75 3.57
CA GLN A 150 8.33 -14.10 4.81
C GLN A 150 9.30 -14.97 5.58
N VAL A 151 10.28 -14.32 6.19
CA VAL A 151 11.29 -14.97 7.06
C VAL A 151 11.08 -14.45 8.47
N ASP A 152 11.06 -15.36 9.44
CA ASP A 152 11.09 -15.00 10.85
C ASP A 152 12.50 -14.56 11.24
N ILE A 153 12.61 -13.34 11.74
CA ILE A 153 13.89 -12.77 12.20
C ILE A 153 13.96 -12.94 13.72
N PRO A 154 14.99 -13.63 14.26
CA PRO A 154 15.19 -13.71 15.70
C PRO A 154 15.31 -12.32 16.33
N PHE A 155 14.76 -12.14 17.55
CA PHE A 155 14.77 -10.85 18.23
C PHE A 155 16.14 -10.20 18.30
N GLU A 156 17.18 -10.97 18.51
CA GLU A 156 18.56 -10.52 18.62
C GLU A 156 19.13 -9.96 17.31
N GLN A 157 18.46 -10.21 16.19
CA GLN A 157 18.83 -9.74 14.86
C GLN A 157 17.94 -8.59 14.38
N LEU A 158 16.92 -8.21 15.15
CA LEU A 158 16.08 -7.08 14.81
C LEU A 158 16.87 -5.78 14.83
N GLN A 159 16.64 -4.94 13.83
CA GLN A 159 17.26 -3.61 13.72
C GLN A 159 16.22 -2.50 13.75
N ASP A 160 14.94 -2.80 13.58
CA ASP A 160 13.87 -1.82 13.64
C ASP A 160 13.64 -1.36 15.09
N PRO A 161 13.89 -0.06 15.40
CA PRO A 161 13.71 0.48 16.74
C PRO A 161 12.28 0.36 17.27
N GLU A 162 11.29 0.48 16.38
CA GLU A 162 9.88 0.39 16.79
C GLU A 162 9.51 -1.04 17.16
N ALA A 163 9.90 -2.03 16.37
CA ALA A 163 9.69 -3.44 16.68
C ALA A 163 10.37 -3.84 18.00
N ILE A 164 11.61 -3.40 18.21
CA ILE A 164 12.37 -3.67 19.44
C ILE A 164 11.67 -3.05 20.66
N ALA A 165 11.26 -1.77 20.57
CA ALA A 165 10.63 -1.05 21.67
C ALA A 165 9.25 -1.62 22.03
N ASN A 166 8.49 -2.10 21.06
CA ASN A 166 7.15 -2.63 21.26
C ASN A 166 7.12 -4.15 21.50
N TRP A 167 8.26 -4.85 21.37
CA TRP A 167 8.33 -6.30 21.51
C TRP A 167 7.65 -6.86 22.78
N PRO A 168 7.80 -6.25 23.98
CA PRO A 168 7.14 -6.75 25.18
C PRO A 168 5.60 -6.72 25.10
N GLN A 169 5.03 -5.80 24.32
CA GLN A 169 3.59 -5.64 24.15
C GLN A 169 3.05 -6.55 23.03
N THR A 170 3.81 -6.72 21.99
CA THR A 170 3.37 -7.42 20.78
C THR A 170 3.79 -8.90 20.78
N LEU A 171 4.93 -9.23 21.39
CA LEU A 171 5.53 -10.56 21.39
C LEU A 171 5.59 -11.18 19.98
N GLY A 172 5.90 -10.37 18.99
CA GLY A 172 5.94 -10.81 17.60
C GLY A 172 4.58 -11.09 16.95
N ARG A 173 3.48 -10.63 17.55
CA ARG A 173 2.12 -10.84 17.00
C ARG A 173 1.78 -9.91 15.86
N ASP A 174 2.54 -8.85 15.69
CA ASP A 174 2.29 -7.79 14.70
C ASP A 174 3.18 -7.91 13.45
N GLY A 175 4.02 -8.91 13.36
CA GLY A 175 5.00 -9.07 12.28
C GLY A 175 4.74 -10.20 11.38
#